data_b567dfc9b432cc5b9248047600d6d476
#
_entry.id   b567dfc9b432cc5b9248047600d6d476
#
_cell.length_a   1.000
_cell.length_b   1.000
_cell.length_c   1.000
_cell.angle_alpha   90.00
_cell.angle_beta   90.00
_cell.angle_gamma   90.00
#
_symmetry.space_group_name_H-M   'P 1'
#
loop_
_entity.id
_entity.type
_entity.pdbx_description
1 polymer ?
#
loop_
_entity_poly.entity_id
_entity_poly.type
_entity_poly.pdbx_seq_one_letter_code
_entity_poly.pdbx_strand_id
1 'polypeptide(L)'
;MRLFIAIQLSGKMKEALLDIQGQLRRLGVRGNYTPPENLHLTLAFIGEYPGSDSIADVLETIDFRPFELRLKGLGSFPQLWWAGLEDSEALSALVRQLRRSLALNGIPFDKKKFLPHITLVRKPEYGGAFDPALLSLPRCSMEANELSLMLSTRGKQGMIYSQLARVKARSPLDG
;
A
#
# COMPACT_ATOMS: atom_id res chain seq x y z
N MET A 1 -18.39 5.98 -4.37
CA MET A 1 -17.25 5.08 -4.74
C MET A 1 -16.22 5.14 -3.63
N ARG A 2 -15.78 4.01 -3.13
CA ARG A 2 -14.74 3.96 -2.11
C ARG A 2 -13.37 3.90 -2.78
N LEU A 3 -12.60 4.97 -2.65
CA LEU A 3 -11.39 5.21 -3.43
C LEU A 3 -10.14 5.33 -2.55
N PHE A 4 -9.00 4.90 -3.09
CA PHE A 4 -7.69 5.11 -2.48
C PHE A 4 -6.61 5.20 -3.56
N ILE A 5 -5.49 5.81 -3.23
CA ILE A 5 -4.34 5.93 -4.12
C ILE A 5 -3.22 5.06 -3.56
N ALA A 6 -2.64 4.23 -4.40
CA ALA A 6 -1.68 3.21 -3.98
C ALA A 6 -0.57 3.01 -5.01
N ILE A 7 0.52 2.42 -4.53
CA ILE A 7 1.54 1.79 -5.35
C ILE A 7 1.23 0.30 -5.37
N GLN A 8 1.06 -0.25 -6.56
CA GLN A 8 0.92 -1.68 -6.75
C GLN A 8 2.29 -2.34 -6.70
N LEU A 9 2.34 -3.54 -6.15
CA LEU A 9 3.61 -4.22 -5.87
C LEU A 9 4.04 -5.10 -7.04
N SER A 10 5.36 -5.25 -7.21
CA SER A 10 5.93 -6.18 -8.18
C SER A 10 5.64 -7.63 -7.79
N GLY A 11 5.76 -8.55 -8.76
CA GLY A 11 5.62 -9.98 -8.49
C GLY A 11 6.58 -10.47 -7.41
N LYS A 12 7.83 -10.03 -7.46
CA LYS A 12 8.85 -10.41 -6.44
C LYS A 12 8.48 -9.91 -5.06
N MET A 13 8.00 -8.67 -4.95
CA MET A 13 7.56 -8.13 -3.66
C MET A 13 6.36 -8.90 -3.12
N LYS A 14 5.40 -9.24 -3.97
CA LYS A 14 4.25 -10.06 -3.58
C LYS A 14 4.69 -11.44 -3.11
N GLU A 15 5.62 -12.09 -3.79
CA GLU A 15 6.16 -13.38 -3.37
C GLU A 15 6.82 -13.32 -1.99
N ALA A 16 7.59 -12.26 -1.73
CA ALA A 16 8.19 -12.04 -0.41
C ALA A 16 7.13 -11.90 0.69
N LEU A 17 6.08 -11.14 0.41
CA LEU A 17 4.97 -10.95 1.36
C LEU A 17 4.16 -12.23 1.57
N LEU A 18 3.94 -13.01 0.54
CA LEU A 18 3.29 -14.32 0.64
C LEU A 18 4.14 -15.29 1.48
N ASP A 19 5.46 -15.23 1.37
CA ASP A 19 6.35 -16.01 2.21
C ASP A 19 6.17 -15.64 3.69
N ILE A 20 6.12 -14.36 4.00
CA ILE A 20 5.88 -13.88 5.37
C ILE A 20 4.52 -14.39 5.88
N GLN A 21 3.47 -14.26 5.08
CA GLN A 21 2.14 -14.77 5.44
C GLN A 21 2.17 -16.27 5.70
N GLY A 22 2.90 -17.03 4.88
CA GLY A 22 3.10 -18.46 5.06
C GLY A 22 3.78 -18.79 6.38
N GLN A 23 4.80 -18.04 6.76
CA GLN A 23 5.47 -18.20 8.06
C GLN A 23 4.52 -17.89 9.21
N LEU A 24 3.73 -16.83 9.12
CA LEU A 24 2.72 -16.49 10.13
C LEU A 24 1.71 -17.62 10.33
N ARG A 25 1.20 -18.19 9.23
CA ARG A 25 0.27 -19.33 9.30
C ARG A 25 0.91 -20.55 9.98
N ARG A 26 2.14 -20.86 9.66
CA ARG A 26 2.88 -21.98 10.28
C ARG A 26 3.10 -21.77 11.77
N LEU A 27 3.21 -20.54 12.20
CA LEU A 27 3.33 -20.18 13.63
C LEU A 27 1.97 -20.17 14.34
N GLY A 28 0.89 -20.44 13.64
CA GLY A 28 -0.47 -20.50 14.22
C GLY A 28 -1.22 -19.19 14.25
N VAL A 29 -0.77 -18.18 13.53
CA VAL A 29 -1.50 -16.91 13.43
C VAL A 29 -2.72 -17.10 12.53
N ARG A 30 -3.90 -16.87 13.08
CA ARG A 30 -5.19 -16.90 12.35
C ARG A 30 -5.65 -15.49 12.08
N GLY A 31 -6.47 -15.32 11.06
CA GLY A 31 -7.05 -14.02 10.72
C GLY A 31 -7.40 -13.94 9.24
N ASN A 32 -7.74 -12.74 8.80
CA ASN A 32 -8.09 -12.48 7.41
C ASN A 32 -6.81 -12.04 6.67
N TYR A 33 -6.16 -12.98 6.02
CA TYR A 33 -4.95 -12.71 5.25
C TYR A 33 -5.29 -11.97 3.97
N THR A 34 -4.51 -10.94 3.66
CA THR A 34 -4.66 -10.19 2.41
C THR A 34 -4.33 -11.10 1.23
N PRO A 35 -5.27 -11.31 0.28
CA PRO A 35 -4.97 -12.12 -0.90
C PRO A 35 -3.91 -11.43 -1.79
N PRO A 36 -3.17 -12.20 -2.60
CA PRO A 36 -2.08 -11.66 -3.40
C PRO A 36 -2.46 -10.46 -4.26
N GLU A 37 -3.62 -10.52 -4.89
CA GLU A 37 -4.13 -9.45 -5.77
C GLU A 37 -4.45 -8.16 -5.02
N ASN A 38 -4.61 -8.23 -3.70
CA ASN A 38 -4.93 -7.06 -2.87
C ASN A 38 -3.72 -6.51 -2.09
N LEU A 39 -2.56 -7.13 -2.20
CA LEU A 39 -1.34 -6.61 -1.57
C LEU A 39 -0.93 -5.31 -2.25
N HIS A 40 -0.84 -4.23 -1.48
CA HIS A 40 -0.53 -2.90 -2.01
C HIS A 40 0.01 -1.98 -0.92
N LEU A 41 0.60 -0.87 -1.34
CA LEU A 41 1.01 0.21 -0.44
C LEU A 41 0.09 1.41 -0.65
N THR A 42 -0.77 1.70 0.32
CA THR A 42 -1.66 2.86 0.26
C THR A 42 -0.89 4.14 0.58
N LEU A 43 -1.02 5.16 -0.27
CA LEU A 43 -0.43 6.49 -0.07
C LEU A 43 -1.45 7.50 0.42
N ALA A 44 -2.69 7.40 -0.03
CA ALA A 44 -3.78 8.27 0.40
C ALA A 44 -5.10 7.52 0.33
N PHE A 45 -5.83 7.51 1.44
CA PHE A 45 -7.16 6.95 1.51
C PHE A 45 -8.19 8.06 1.34
N ILE A 46 -8.96 8.01 0.26
CA ILE A 46 -9.99 9.01 -0.05
C ILE A 46 -11.29 8.68 0.68
N GLY A 47 -11.68 7.41 0.67
CA GLY A 47 -12.96 6.96 1.20
C GLY A 47 -14.09 7.14 0.19
N GLU A 48 -15.31 7.31 0.68
CA GLU A 48 -16.47 7.51 -0.19
C GLU A 48 -16.39 8.85 -0.90
N TYR A 49 -16.46 8.83 -2.23
CA TYR A 49 -16.37 10.00 -3.07
C TYR A 49 -17.28 9.84 -4.30
N PRO A 50 -17.93 10.92 -4.78
CA PRO A 50 -18.95 10.80 -5.83
C PRO A 50 -18.46 10.25 -7.17
N GLY A 51 -17.21 10.48 -7.53
CA GLY A 51 -16.67 10.03 -8.81
C GLY A 51 -15.14 10.01 -8.80
N SER A 52 -14.55 9.43 -9.84
CA SER A 52 -13.11 9.26 -9.93
C SER A 52 -12.39 10.29 -10.79
N ASP A 53 -13.11 11.02 -11.65
CA ASP A 53 -12.49 11.87 -12.68
C ASP A 53 -11.62 12.98 -12.10
N SER A 54 -12.11 13.70 -11.09
CA SER A 54 -11.36 14.79 -10.48
C SER A 54 -10.09 14.29 -9.78
N ILE A 55 -10.14 13.09 -9.23
CA ILE A 55 -8.97 12.48 -8.58
C ILE A 55 -7.97 12.01 -9.63
N ALA A 56 -8.46 11.43 -10.73
CA ALA A 56 -7.63 11.05 -11.86
C ALA A 56 -6.90 12.27 -12.44
N ASP A 57 -7.59 13.40 -12.57
CA ASP A 57 -7.00 14.65 -13.03
C ASP A 57 -5.89 15.14 -12.10
N VAL A 58 -6.09 15.03 -10.79
CA VAL A 58 -5.03 15.36 -9.80
C VAL A 58 -3.84 14.44 -9.96
N LEU A 59 -4.06 13.13 -10.14
CA LEU A 59 -2.97 12.17 -10.34
C LEU A 59 -2.09 12.54 -11.54
N GLU A 60 -2.70 12.98 -12.64
CA GLU A 60 -1.95 13.39 -13.84
C GLU A 60 -1.00 14.55 -13.58
N THR A 61 -1.24 15.36 -12.56
CA THR A 61 -0.36 16.48 -12.19
C THR A 61 0.80 16.08 -11.30
N ILE A 62 0.79 14.87 -10.77
CA ILE A 62 1.83 14.40 -9.86
C ILE A 62 3.10 14.08 -10.64
N ASP A 63 4.19 14.69 -10.23
CA ASP A 63 5.49 14.58 -10.86
C ASP A 63 6.46 13.89 -9.91
N PHE A 64 6.95 12.72 -10.29
CA PHE A 64 7.91 11.97 -9.51
C PHE A 64 8.81 11.12 -10.42
N ARG A 65 9.98 10.79 -9.91
CA ARG A 65 10.89 9.86 -10.59
C ARG A 65 10.80 8.48 -9.95
N PRO A 66 11.15 7.41 -10.69
CA PRO A 66 11.20 6.08 -10.10
C PRO A 66 12.12 6.06 -8.87
N PHE A 67 11.73 5.31 -7.86
CA PHE A 67 12.51 5.14 -6.65
C PHE A 67 12.35 3.73 -6.10
N GLU A 68 13.30 3.34 -5.25
CA GLU A 68 13.31 2.00 -4.67
C GLU A 68 12.46 1.93 -3.39
N LEU A 69 11.66 0.87 -3.28
CA LEU A 69 11.00 0.45 -2.04
C LEU A 69 11.69 -0.80 -1.55
N ARG A 70 12.08 -0.82 -0.28
CA ARG A 70 12.79 -1.95 0.31
C ARG A 70 12.06 -2.44 1.55
N LEU A 71 11.76 -3.74 1.55
CA LEU A 71 11.06 -4.40 2.66
C LEU A 71 11.90 -4.35 3.93
N LYS A 72 11.29 -3.94 5.05
CA LYS A 72 11.97 -3.87 6.34
C LYS A 72 10.99 -4.04 7.50
N GLY A 73 11.11 -5.17 8.18
CA GLY A 73 10.43 -5.39 9.44
C GLY A 73 8.94 -5.64 9.34
N LEU A 74 8.38 -5.91 10.50
CA LEU A 74 6.96 -6.10 10.71
C LEU A 74 6.49 -5.13 11.79
N GLY A 75 5.22 -4.79 11.72
CA GLY A 75 4.58 -3.99 12.74
C GLY A 75 3.14 -4.40 12.94
N SER A 76 2.51 -3.77 13.90
CA SER A 76 1.12 -4.06 14.23
C SER A 76 0.36 -2.77 14.58
N PHE A 77 -0.89 -2.74 14.14
CA PHE A 77 -1.92 -1.85 14.67
C PHE A 77 -2.91 -2.74 15.44
N PRO A 78 -3.82 -2.18 16.23
CA PRO A 78 -4.74 -2.99 17.04
C PRO A 78 -5.51 -4.06 16.26
N GLN A 79 -5.81 -3.81 15.00
CA GLN A 79 -6.65 -4.70 14.18
C GLN A 79 -5.94 -5.31 12.98
N LEU A 80 -4.63 -5.09 12.82
CA LEU A 80 -3.91 -5.67 11.68
C LEU A 80 -2.40 -5.71 11.90
N TRP A 81 -1.76 -6.72 11.28
CA TRP A 81 -0.31 -6.82 11.20
C TRP A 81 0.14 -6.51 9.78
N TRP A 82 1.28 -5.86 9.67
CA TRP A 82 1.77 -5.31 8.41
C TRP A 82 3.28 -5.49 8.23
N ALA A 83 3.69 -5.51 6.97
CA ALA A 83 5.09 -5.43 6.59
C ALA A 83 5.48 -3.97 6.41
N GLY A 84 6.64 -3.60 6.95
CA GLY A 84 7.20 -2.28 6.84
C GLY A 84 8.15 -2.12 5.66
N LEU A 85 8.55 -0.89 5.42
CA LEU A 85 9.50 -0.52 4.39
C LEU A 85 10.60 0.34 5.01
N GLU A 86 11.80 0.30 4.43
CA GLU A 86 12.87 1.20 4.84
C GLU A 86 12.46 2.65 4.63
N ASP A 87 12.97 3.54 5.49
CA ASP A 87 12.75 4.97 5.34
C ASP A 87 13.18 5.42 3.94
N SER A 88 12.31 6.18 3.29
CA SER A 88 12.52 6.67 1.93
C SER A 88 12.08 8.12 1.84
N GLU A 89 13.03 9.02 1.64
CA GLU A 89 12.70 10.43 1.42
C GLU A 89 11.91 10.61 0.13
N ALA A 90 12.22 9.83 -0.91
CA ALA A 90 11.48 9.87 -2.17
C ALA A 90 9.99 9.51 -1.96
N LEU A 91 9.71 8.46 -1.17
CA LEU A 91 8.34 8.08 -0.84
C LEU A 91 7.65 9.17 -0.02
N SER A 92 8.31 9.69 1.00
CA SER A 92 7.76 10.75 1.85
C SER A 92 7.44 12.01 1.04
N ALA A 93 8.34 12.41 0.16
CA ALA A 93 8.13 13.56 -0.73
C ALA A 93 6.95 13.35 -1.68
N LEU A 94 6.82 12.15 -2.23
CA LEU A 94 5.70 11.80 -3.10
C LEU A 94 4.36 11.91 -2.36
N VAL A 95 4.29 11.37 -1.14
CA VAL A 95 3.07 11.42 -0.33
C VAL A 95 2.73 12.87 0.02
N ARG A 96 3.70 13.70 0.38
CA ARG A 96 3.48 15.13 0.64
C ARG A 96 2.93 15.85 -0.60
N GLN A 97 3.53 15.61 -1.76
CA GLN A 97 3.06 16.20 -3.02
C GLN A 97 1.63 15.78 -3.33
N LEU A 98 1.35 14.48 -3.22
CA LEU A 98 0.02 13.93 -3.47
C LEU A 98 -1.03 14.55 -2.55
N ARG A 99 -0.79 14.54 -1.25
CA ARG A 99 -1.74 15.07 -0.25
C ARG A 99 -1.97 16.57 -0.43
N ARG A 100 -0.91 17.31 -0.74
CA ARG A 100 -1.03 18.75 -1.04
C ARG A 100 -1.89 18.98 -2.26
N SER A 101 -1.68 18.24 -3.34
CA SER A 101 -2.46 18.38 -4.57
C SER A 101 -3.93 18.02 -4.37
N LEU A 102 -4.21 16.97 -3.59
CA LEU A 102 -5.58 16.60 -3.21
C LEU A 102 -6.24 17.75 -2.43
N ALA A 103 -5.56 18.27 -1.41
CA ALA A 103 -6.08 19.35 -0.59
C ALA A 103 -6.35 20.62 -1.40
N LEU A 104 -5.44 21.00 -2.31
CA LEU A 104 -5.60 22.17 -3.17
C LEU A 104 -6.80 22.05 -4.12
N ASN A 105 -7.19 20.83 -4.46
CA ASN A 105 -8.34 20.55 -5.32
C ASN A 105 -9.60 20.20 -4.53
N GLY A 106 -9.59 20.39 -3.21
CA GLY A 106 -10.76 20.16 -2.37
C GLY A 106 -11.15 18.69 -2.21
N ILE A 107 -10.24 17.77 -2.51
CA ILE A 107 -10.50 16.33 -2.38
C ILE A 107 -10.12 15.87 -0.97
N PRO A 108 -11.09 15.37 -0.18
CA PRO A 108 -10.79 14.90 1.17
C PRO A 108 -9.99 13.61 1.14
N PHE A 109 -9.17 13.41 2.16
CA PHE A 109 -8.43 12.18 2.38
C PHE A 109 -8.18 12.00 3.87
N ASP A 110 -7.84 10.79 4.30
CA ASP A 110 -7.45 10.51 5.67
C ASP A 110 -6.14 11.25 6.00
N LYS A 111 -6.20 12.16 6.96
CA LYS A 111 -5.10 13.06 7.34
C LYS A 111 -4.17 12.48 8.40
N LYS A 112 -4.33 11.22 8.76
CA LYS A 112 -3.41 10.57 9.71
C LYS A 112 -1.98 10.64 9.19
N LYS A 113 -1.03 10.70 10.12
CA LYS A 113 0.39 10.64 9.78
C LYS A 113 0.66 9.43 8.92
N PHE A 114 1.35 9.64 7.79
CA PHE A 114 1.70 8.57 6.89
C PHE A 114 2.74 7.64 7.53
N LEU A 115 2.39 6.37 7.65
CA LEU A 115 3.30 5.30 8.06
C LEU A 115 3.27 4.25 6.96
N PRO A 116 4.37 4.08 6.19
CA PRO A 116 4.41 3.09 5.12
C PRO A 116 4.20 1.68 5.66
N HIS A 117 3.16 1.02 5.19
CA HIS A 117 2.88 -0.36 5.61
C HIS A 117 2.09 -1.10 4.54
N ILE A 118 2.32 -2.41 4.48
CA ILE A 118 1.57 -3.31 3.61
C ILE A 118 0.84 -4.30 4.49
N THR A 119 -0.48 -4.27 4.49
CA THR A 119 -1.30 -5.13 5.34
C THR A 119 -1.14 -6.59 4.96
N LEU A 120 -0.77 -7.43 5.93
CA LEU A 120 -0.60 -8.87 5.76
C LEU A 120 -1.82 -9.65 6.24
N VAL A 121 -2.33 -9.30 7.41
CA VAL A 121 -3.45 -10.00 8.03
C VAL A 121 -4.27 -9.03 8.88
N ARG A 122 -5.58 -9.08 8.72
CA ARG A 122 -6.55 -8.32 9.53
C ARG A 122 -7.15 -9.19 10.60
N LYS A 123 -7.47 -8.58 11.75
CA LYS A 123 -8.03 -9.27 12.92
C LYS A 123 -7.22 -10.51 13.27
N PRO A 124 -5.89 -10.36 13.44
CA PRO A 124 -5.05 -11.51 13.73
C PRO A 124 -5.38 -12.09 15.12
N GLU A 125 -5.39 -13.41 15.20
CA GLU A 125 -5.57 -14.16 16.43
C GLU A 125 -4.32 -15.02 16.65
N TYR A 126 -3.71 -14.87 17.82
CA TYR A 126 -2.52 -15.62 18.19
C TYR A 126 -2.53 -15.88 19.71
N GLY A 127 -2.24 -17.11 20.11
CA GLY A 127 -2.19 -17.50 21.52
C GLY A 127 -0.88 -17.08 22.16
N GLY A 128 -0.91 -16.05 23.02
CA GLY A 128 0.26 -15.53 23.72
C GLY A 128 0.91 -14.33 23.04
N ALA A 129 2.10 -13.95 23.51
CA ALA A 129 2.86 -12.86 22.93
C ALA A 129 3.53 -13.30 21.63
N PHE A 130 3.33 -12.56 20.55
CA PHE A 130 3.97 -12.83 19.28
C PHE A 130 5.38 -12.22 19.27
N ASP A 131 6.38 -13.03 18.92
CA ASP A 131 7.76 -12.59 18.76
C ASP A 131 8.14 -12.52 17.27
N PRO A 132 8.30 -11.31 16.70
CA PRO A 132 8.73 -11.16 15.31
C PRO A 132 10.08 -11.82 14.99
N ALA A 133 10.93 -12.06 15.99
CA ALA A 133 12.21 -12.72 15.80
C ALA A 133 12.09 -14.19 15.34
N LEU A 134 10.90 -14.78 15.48
CA LEU A 134 10.61 -16.12 14.96
C LEU A 134 10.49 -16.16 13.43
N LEU A 135 10.36 -15.01 12.79
CA LEU A 135 10.25 -14.90 11.35
C LEU A 135 11.60 -14.65 10.69
N SER A 136 11.78 -15.28 9.54
CA SER A 136 12.88 -14.97 8.63
C SER A 136 12.35 -14.04 7.54
N LEU A 137 12.67 -12.74 7.64
CA LEU A 137 12.18 -11.77 6.69
C LEU A 137 13.01 -11.83 5.40
N PRO A 138 12.37 -12.06 4.24
CA PRO A 138 13.08 -12.05 2.97
C PRO A 138 13.60 -10.65 2.67
N ARG A 139 14.80 -10.59 2.07
CA ARG A 139 15.31 -9.34 1.52
C ARG A 139 14.67 -9.13 0.17
N CYS A 140 13.94 -8.05 0.02
CA CYS A 140 13.26 -7.73 -1.23
C CYS A 140 13.16 -6.23 -1.42
N SER A 141 13.38 -5.81 -2.65
CA SER A 141 13.17 -4.44 -3.07
C SER A 141 12.45 -4.43 -4.41
N MET A 142 11.82 -3.29 -4.72
CA MET A 142 11.18 -3.06 -6.01
C MET A 142 11.35 -1.60 -6.41
N GLU A 143 11.27 -1.33 -7.71
CA GLU A 143 11.17 0.03 -8.20
C GLU A 143 9.71 0.46 -8.20
N ALA A 144 9.42 1.59 -7.55
CA ALA A 144 8.13 2.26 -7.62
C ALA A 144 8.16 3.25 -8.79
N ASN A 145 7.34 3.03 -9.79
CA ASN A 145 7.31 3.84 -11.00
C ASN A 145 5.92 4.22 -11.47
N GLU A 146 4.89 3.94 -10.66
CA GLU A 146 3.51 4.19 -11.03
C GLU A 146 2.65 4.40 -9.79
N LEU A 147 1.73 5.37 -9.87
CA LEU A 147 0.66 5.55 -8.89
C LEU A 147 -0.66 5.09 -9.51
N SER A 148 -1.48 4.44 -8.72
CA SER A 148 -2.80 3.95 -9.16
C SER A 148 -3.91 4.54 -8.31
N LEU A 149 -4.98 4.98 -8.98
CA LEU A 149 -6.26 5.25 -8.34
C LEU A 149 -7.05 3.95 -8.31
N MET A 150 -7.40 3.51 -7.12
CA MET A 150 -8.05 2.22 -6.89
C MET A 150 -9.47 2.38 -6.38
N LEU A 151 -10.35 1.55 -6.88
CA LEU A 151 -11.72 1.39 -6.40
C LEU A 151 -11.80 0.14 -5.53
N SER A 152 -12.38 0.28 -4.35
CA SER A 152 -12.66 -0.83 -3.44
C SER A 152 -14.13 -1.19 -3.49
N THR A 153 -14.46 -2.41 -3.86
CA THR A 153 -15.82 -2.94 -3.85
C THR A 153 -15.87 -4.21 -3.03
N ARG A 154 -17.04 -4.51 -2.46
CA ARG A 154 -17.23 -5.74 -1.69
C ARG A 154 -17.69 -6.84 -2.62
N GLY A 155 -16.90 -7.91 -2.72
CA GLY A 155 -17.26 -9.13 -3.43
C GLY A 155 -17.78 -10.22 -2.50
N LYS A 156 -18.14 -11.37 -3.08
CA LYS A 156 -18.65 -12.54 -2.32
C LYS A 156 -17.59 -13.14 -1.40
N GLN A 157 -16.32 -13.03 -1.76
CA GLN A 157 -15.20 -13.62 -1.03
C GLN A 157 -14.25 -12.57 -0.45
N GLY A 158 -14.71 -11.34 -0.24
CA GLY A 158 -13.93 -10.26 0.33
C GLY A 158 -13.84 -9.06 -0.59
N MET A 159 -12.92 -8.15 -0.29
CA MET A 159 -12.77 -6.91 -1.05
C MET A 159 -12.14 -7.17 -2.41
N ILE A 160 -12.62 -6.45 -3.41
CA ILE A 160 -12.09 -6.44 -4.77
C ILE A 160 -11.55 -5.04 -5.03
N TYR A 161 -10.29 -4.95 -5.45
CA TYR A 161 -9.64 -3.69 -5.82
C TYR A 161 -9.47 -3.61 -7.32
N SER A 162 -9.94 -2.53 -7.92
CA SER A 162 -9.88 -2.29 -9.36
C SER A 162 -9.15 -0.99 -9.65
N GLN A 163 -8.24 -1.01 -10.62
CA GLN A 163 -7.54 0.19 -11.04
C GLN A 163 -8.42 1.01 -11.99
N LEU A 164 -8.66 2.26 -11.63
CA LEU A 164 -9.46 3.20 -12.43
C LEU A 164 -8.60 4.15 -13.26
N ALA A 165 -7.43 4.51 -12.75
CA ALA A 165 -6.49 5.40 -13.41
C ALA A 165 -5.09 5.15 -12.88
N ARG A 166 -4.10 5.60 -13.63
CA ARG A 166 -2.69 5.50 -13.22
C ARG A 166 -1.89 6.65 -13.80
N VAL A 167 -0.81 6.99 -13.11
CA VAL A 167 0.20 7.92 -13.61
C VAL A 167 1.58 7.28 -13.45
N LYS A 168 2.39 7.36 -14.50
CA LYS A 168 3.74 6.83 -14.50
C LYS A 168 4.73 7.88 -14.00
N ALA A 169 5.79 7.41 -13.34
CA ALA A 169 6.94 8.23 -13.02
C ALA A 169 7.58 8.78 -14.29
N ARG A 170 8.26 9.92 -14.16
CA ARG A 170 9.04 10.47 -15.27
C ARG A 170 10.18 9.54 -15.66
N SER A 171 10.28 9.29 -16.96
CA SER A 171 11.45 8.64 -17.52
C SER A 171 12.67 9.57 -17.40
N PRO A 172 13.90 9.03 -17.21
CA PRO A 172 15.12 9.83 -17.26
C PRO A 172 15.29 10.60 -18.58
N LEU A 173 14.59 10.18 -19.65
CA LEU A 173 14.64 10.81 -20.98
C LEU A 173 13.66 11.98 -21.11
N ASP A 174 12.74 12.16 -20.18
CA ASP A 174 11.74 13.23 -20.18
C ASP A 174 12.24 14.50 -19.48
N GLY A 175 13.53 14.59 -19.30
CA GLY A 175 14.31 15.52 -18.51
C GLY A 175 14.18 16.99 -18.62
#